data_b868f782de5ae630754af078ed6f6bf5
#
_entry.id   b868f782de5ae630754af078ed6f6bf5
#
_cell.length_a   1.000
_cell.length_b   1.000
_cell.length_c   1.000
_cell.angle_alpha   90.00
_cell.angle_beta   90.00
_cell.angle_gamma   90.00
#
_symmetry.space_group_name_H-M   'P 1'
#
loop_
_entity.id
_entity.type
_entity.pdbx_description
1 polymer ?
#
loop_
_entity_poly.entity_id
_entity_poly.type
_entity_poly.pdbx_seq_one_letter_code
_entity_poly.pdbx_strand_id
1 'polypeptide(L)'
;MCITSCSTRKNTFPNRAYHTITSKYNVNFNGKEALKKGIEDIEKKQEDNYTMLLPIYYYPPKEKLSSALPSFDKTIEKASKAIYKHSMLIRGKEYVKTMDDAYLMMGKAFFYKQDYSQAQRYFFYIDAQYPDWGLREEAKILNARCALRQKYYSRAQTLLDEIYPYVQDKKSKKLNLLYDAAVVEYNLTAPDGDKEIAIEYLLDALKNRPKKDFRNRMHFILGQLYETIDEPKNAQQHFLAVIKSTPPYSMEFSARMHLASNYDGTQESKALIIKEFDKMLEEEKNNDYQDQ
;
A
#
# COMPACT_ATOMS: atom_id res chain seq x y z
N MET A 1 -37.14 34.65 -0.10
CA MET A 1 -36.48 33.53 0.64
C MET A 1 -35.03 33.88 0.80
N CYS A 2 -34.58 34.29 1.99
CA CYS A 2 -33.15 34.47 2.26
C CYS A 2 -32.50 33.10 2.33
N ILE A 3 -31.69 32.76 1.34
CA ILE A 3 -30.79 31.60 1.40
C ILE A 3 -29.73 31.95 2.44
N THR A 4 -29.98 31.60 3.70
CA THR A 4 -28.96 31.70 4.75
C THR A 4 -27.91 30.64 4.42
N SER A 5 -26.86 31.03 3.68
CA SER A 5 -25.68 30.20 3.50
C SER A 5 -25.17 29.78 4.88
N CYS A 6 -25.07 28.50 5.15
CA CYS A 6 -24.51 28.03 6.41
C CYS A 6 -23.05 28.53 6.56
N SER A 7 -22.81 29.24 7.67
CA SER A 7 -21.52 29.90 7.90
C SER A 7 -20.51 28.95 8.49
N THR A 8 -19.30 28.85 7.94
CA THR A 8 -18.16 28.13 8.51
C THR A 8 -17.57 28.81 9.76
N ARG A 9 -17.95 30.06 10.04
CA ARG A 9 -17.43 30.85 11.17
C ARG A 9 -18.24 30.69 12.47
N LYS A 10 -19.47 30.12 12.40
CA LYS A 10 -20.37 29.99 13.54
C LYS A 10 -20.51 28.51 13.91
N ASN A 11 -20.00 28.15 15.09
CA ASN A 11 -20.09 26.78 15.63
C ASN A 11 -21.50 26.46 16.15
N THR A 12 -22.45 26.25 15.24
CA THR A 12 -23.80 25.80 15.58
C THR A 12 -24.02 24.37 15.05
N PHE A 13 -24.92 23.63 15.69
CA PHE A 13 -25.25 22.27 15.25
C PHE A 13 -25.70 22.20 13.78
N PRO A 14 -26.61 23.08 13.27
CA PRO A 14 -27.02 23.08 11.87
C PRO A 14 -25.84 23.30 10.90
N ASN A 15 -24.94 24.24 11.22
CA ASN A 15 -23.78 24.51 10.39
C ASN A 15 -22.84 23.30 10.32
N ARG A 16 -22.52 22.67 11.47
CA ARG A 16 -21.69 21.45 11.51
C ARG A 16 -22.31 20.31 10.70
N ALA A 17 -23.62 20.07 10.91
CA ALA A 17 -24.34 19.03 10.18
C ALA A 17 -24.31 19.26 8.67
N TYR A 18 -24.65 20.48 8.22
CA TYR A 18 -24.64 20.85 6.81
C TYR A 18 -23.24 20.65 6.18
N HIS A 19 -22.19 21.22 6.78
CA HIS A 19 -20.85 21.13 6.22
C HIS A 19 -20.31 19.71 6.26
N THR A 20 -20.60 18.93 7.30
CA THR A 20 -20.19 17.50 7.38
C THR A 20 -20.89 16.66 6.30
N ILE A 21 -22.21 16.81 6.13
CA ILE A 21 -22.97 16.03 5.14
C ILE A 21 -22.53 16.43 3.72
N THR A 22 -22.46 17.73 3.43
CA THR A 22 -22.12 18.21 2.08
C THR A 22 -20.69 17.84 1.69
N SER A 23 -19.72 17.98 2.59
CA SER A 23 -18.34 17.56 2.32
C SER A 23 -18.22 16.05 2.12
N LYS A 24 -18.91 15.24 2.93
CA LYS A 24 -18.87 13.79 2.85
C LYS A 24 -19.36 13.27 1.50
N TYR A 25 -20.56 13.66 1.10
CA TYR A 25 -21.24 13.05 -0.05
C TYR A 25 -20.83 13.65 -1.39
N ASN A 26 -20.56 14.95 -1.47
CA ASN A 26 -20.28 15.60 -2.75
C ASN A 26 -18.79 15.72 -3.08
N VAL A 27 -17.94 15.88 -2.07
CA VAL A 27 -16.53 16.20 -2.30
C VAL A 27 -15.63 15.06 -1.92
N ASN A 28 -15.74 14.54 -0.69
CA ASN A 28 -14.87 13.46 -0.25
C ASN A 28 -15.14 12.16 -1.00
N PHE A 29 -16.42 11.84 -1.31
CA PHE A 29 -16.74 10.66 -2.10
C PHE A 29 -16.08 10.72 -3.49
N ASN A 30 -16.28 11.82 -4.23
CA ASN A 30 -15.70 11.97 -5.57
C ASN A 30 -14.16 12.04 -5.53
N GLY A 31 -13.58 12.59 -4.45
CA GLY A 31 -12.13 12.58 -4.23
C GLY A 31 -11.58 11.18 -3.99
N LYS A 32 -12.27 10.37 -3.17
CA LYS A 32 -11.90 8.98 -2.89
C LYS A 32 -11.98 8.11 -4.15
N GLU A 33 -13.04 8.26 -4.96
CA GLU A 33 -13.18 7.54 -6.22
C GLU A 33 -12.08 7.92 -7.23
N ALA A 34 -11.74 9.21 -7.31
CA ALA A 34 -10.65 9.66 -8.17
C ALA A 34 -9.29 9.10 -7.70
N LEU A 35 -9.01 9.12 -6.39
CA LEU A 35 -7.80 8.54 -5.82
C LEU A 35 -7.70 7.04 -6.12
N LYS A 36 -8.79 6.31 -5.90
CA LYS A 36 -8.86 4.87 -6.19
C LYS A 36 -8.58 4.59 -7.66
N LYS A 37 -9.22 5.34 -8.57
CA LYS A 37 -8.98 5.20 -10.01
C LYS A 37 -7.51 5.44 -10.37
N GLY A 38 -6.89 6.49 -9.83
CA GLY A 38 -5.47 6.77 -10.09
C GLY A 38 -4.54 5.64 -9.62
N ILE A 39 -4.84 5.03 -8.48
CA ILE A 39 -4.08 3.88 -7.97
C ILE A 39 -4.29 2.66 -8.88
N GLU A 40 -5.52 2.35 -9.27
CA GLU A 40 -5.83 1.27 -10.20
C GLU A 40 -5.16 1.45 -11.57
N ASP A 41 -5.06 2.68 -12.07
CA ASP A 41 -4.38 3.00 -13.32
C ASP A 41 -2.86 2.77 -13.23
N ILE A 42 -2.26 2.93 -12.04
CA ILE A 42 -0.87 2.56 -11.76
C ILE A 42 -0.73 1.03 -11.71
N GLU A 43 -1.59 0.36 -10.93
CA GLU A 43 -1.53 -1.09 -10.72
C GLU A 43 -1.72 -1.87 -12.03
N LYS A 44 -2.60 -1.42 -12.93
CA LYS A 44 -2.81 -2.04 -14.26
C LYS A 44 -1.58 -1.98 -15.17
N LYS A 45 -0.68 -1.04 -14.96
CA LYS A 45 0.57 -0.86 -15.73
C LYS A 45 1.78 -1.44 -15.02
N GLN A 46 1.57 -2.18 -13.95
CA GLN A 46 2.62 -2.83 -13.22
C GLN A 46 3.25 -3.93 -14.09
N GLU A 47 4.55 -3.83 -14.26
CA GLU A 47 5.38 -4.85 -14.89
C GLU A 47 6.45 -5.22 -13.88
N ASP A 48 6.37 -6.43 -13.34
CA ASP A 48 7.33 -6.95 -12.37
C ASP A 48 8.44 -7.72 -13.07
N ASN A 49 9.67 -7.52 -12.61
CA ASN A 49 10.78 -8.37 -12.97
C ASN A 49 10.97 -9.44 -11.89
N TYR A 50 10.45 -10.61 -12.13
CA TYR A 50 10.46 -11.73 -11.18
C TYR A 50 11.84 -12.36 -10.97
N THR A 51 12.85 -12.05 -11.81
CA THR A 51 14.22 -12.51 -11.61
C THR A 51 14.96 -11.70 -10.55
N MET A 52 14.38 -10.62 -10.09
CA MET A 52 14.90 -9.77 -9.02
C MET A 52 13.96 -9.80 -7.81
N LEU A 53 14.52 -9.56 -6.62
CA LEU A 53 13.69 -9.42 -5.43
C LEU A 53 12.63 -8.33 -5.64
N LEU A 54 11.36 -8.72 -5.55
CA LEU A 54 10.26 -7.80 -5.75
C LEU A 54 10.17 -6.79 -4.60
N PRO A 55 9.91 -5.50 -4.89
CA PRO A 55 9.54 -4.55 -3.85
C PRO A 55 8.12 -4.87 -3.35
N ILE A 56 7.87 -4.62 -2.06
CA ILE A 56 6.52 -4.84 -1.48
C ILE A 56 5.44 -3.99 -2.14
N TYR A 57 5.79 -2.77 -2.56
CA TYR A 57 4.92 -1.88 -3.31
C TYR A 57 5.53 -1.55 -4.67
N TYR A 58 4.66 -1.49 -5.69
CA TYR A 58 5.07 -1.03 -7.00
C TYR A 58 5.11 0.50 -7.05
N TYR A 59 6.23 1.05 -7.49
CA TYR A 59 6.42 2.48 -7.75
C TYR A 59 6.84 2.66 -9.20
N PRO A 60 5.92 3.08 -10.07
CA PRO A 60 6.24 3.25 -11.48
C PRO A 60 7.26 4.37 -11.67
N PRO A 61 8.10 4.31 -12.71
CA PRO A 61 8.89 5.46 -13.12
C PRO A 61 7.97 6.64 -13.50
N LYS A 62 8.46 7.87 -13.37
CA LYS A 62 7.63 9.08 -13.56
C LYS A 62 6.94 9.13 -14.93
N GLU A 63 7.57 8.61 -15.95
CA GLU A 63 7.07 8.55 -17.33
C GLU A 63 5.79 7.70 -17.43
N LYS A 64 5.67 6.65 -16.63
CA LYS A 64 4.48 5.77 -16.58
C LYS A 64 3.33 6.35 -15.76
N LEU A 65 3.52 7.46 -15.04
CA LEU A 65 2.48 8.10 -14.23
C LEU A 65 1.47 8.93 -15.05
N SER A 66 1.79 9.32 -16.27
CA SER A 66 1.02 10.29 -17.07
C SER A 66 -0.48 10.01 -17.12
N SER A 67 -0.91 8.76 -17.22
CA SER A 67 -2.32 8.38 -17.28
C SER A 67 -3.04 8.49 -15.92
N ALA A 68 -2.34 8.37 -14.80
CA ALA A 68 -2.90 8.44 -13.46
C ALA A 68 -2.93 9.87 -12.91
N LEU A 69 -2.07 10.78 -13.42
CA LEU A 69 -1.97 12.16 -12.94
C LEU A 69 -3.31 12.90 -12.92
N PRO A 70 -4.18 12.86 -13.98
CA PRO A 70 -5.47 13.55 -13.96
C PRO A 70 -6.37 13.09 -12.81
N SER A 71 -6.32 11.81 -12.43
CA SER A 71 -7.09 11.26 -11.32
C SER A 71 -6.59 11.80 -9.98
N PHE A 72 -5.29 11.90 -9.79
CA PHE A 72 -4.71 12.49 -8.57
C PHE A 72 -4.94 14.01 -8.51
N ASP A 73 -4.86 14.74 -9.62
CA ASP A 73 -5.16 16.16 -9.69
C ASP A 73 -6.63 16.43 -9.33
N LYS A 74 -7.54 15.60 -9.83
CA LYS A 74 -8.95 15.63 -9.44
C LYS A 74 -9.15 15.35 -7.95
N THR A 75 -8.39 14.41 -7.38
CA THR A 75 -8.42 14.15 -5.94
C THR A 75 -8.02 15.39 -5.15
N ILE A 76 -6.91 16.04 -5.52
CA ILE A 76 -6.41 17.25 -4.87
C ILE A 76 -7.43 18.39 -5.02
N GLU A 77 -8.01 18.60 -6.21
CA GLU A 77 -9.06 19.61 -6.45
C GLU A 77 -10.26 19.38 -5.50
N LYS A 78 -10.77 18.15 -5.42
CA LYS A 78 -11.92 17.83 -4.57
C LYS A 78 -11.60 17.99 -3.09
N ALA A 79 -10.47 17.47 -2.62
CA ALA A 79 -10.06 17.65 -1.24
C ALA A 79 -9.84 19.12 -0.86
N SER A 80 -9.16 19.90 -1.71
CA SER A 80 -8.99 21.34 -1.51
C SER A 80 -10.32 22.08 -1.45
N LYS A 81 -11.27 21.73 -2.33
CA LYS A 81 -12.61 22.29 -2.32
C LYS A 81 -13.39 21.95 -1.05
N ALA A 82 -13.23 20.72 -0.52
CA ALA A 82 -13.82 20.33 0.76
C ALA A 82 -13.30 21.22 1.88
N ILE A 83 -11.98 21.32 2.00
CA ILE A 83 -11.33 22.11 3.04
C ILE A 83 -11.73 23.57 2.94
N TYR A 84 -11.59 24.18 1.75
CA TYR A 84 -11.91 25.61 1.55
C TYR A 84 -13.36 25.95 1.85
N LYS A 85 -14.33 25.11 1.42
CA LYS A 85 -15.76 25.42 1.53
C LYS A 85 -16.41 24.96 2.82
N HIS A 86 -15.85 23.93 3.45
CA HIS A 86 -16.55 23.24 4.53
C HIS A 86 -15.76 23.13 5.83
N SER A 87 -14.45 23.41 5.88
CA SER A 87 -13.71 23.43 7.13
C SER A 87 -14.27 24.47 8.09
N MET A 88 -14.49 24.05 9.32
CA MET A 88 -14.92 24.90 10.43
C MET A 88 -13.83 24.89 11.52
N LEU A 89 -12.62 25.32 11.15
CA LEU A 89 -11.50 25.47 12.08
C LEU A 89 -11.71 26.74 12.93
N ILE A 90 -12.21 26.57 14.15
CA ILE A 90 -12.52 27.68 15.06
C ILE A 90 -11.68 27.52 16.33
N ARG A 91 -10.84 28.52 16.63
CA ARG A 91 -9.92 28.51 17.79
C ARG A 91 -9.04 27.27 17.83
N GLY A 92 -8.49 26.87 16.68
CA GLY A 92 -7.59 25.72 16.56
C GLY A 92 -8.27 24.35 16.57
N LYS A 93 -9.61 24.26 16.67
CA LYS A 93 -10.34 23.01 16.65
C LYS A 93 -11.21 22.91 15.39
N GLU A 94 -11.05 21.79 14.64
CA GLU A 94 -11.91 21.47 13.51
C GLU A 94 -13.22 20.81 14.00
N TYR A 95 -14.34 21.29 13.47
CA TYR A 95 -15.68 20.83 13.85
C TYR A 95 -16.36 19.98 12.76
N VAL A 96 -15.81 19.92 11.55
CA VAL A 96 -16.31 19.08 10.47
C VAL A 96 -15.51 17.79 10.39
N LYS A 97 -16.13 16.70 10.84
CA LYS A 97 -15.49 15.39 11.05
C LYS A 97 -14.86 14.73 9.82
N THR A 98 -15.08 15.30 8.63
CA THR A 98 -14.60 14.74 7.36
C THR A 98 -13.39 15.50 6.80
N MET A 99 -12.88 16.48 7.51
CA MET A 99 -11.74 17.27 7.05
C MET A 99 -10.43 16.49 7.16
N ASP A 100 -10.28 15.67 8.19
CA ASP A 100 -9.19 14.71 8.35
C ASP A 100 -9.05 13.79 7.12
N ASP A 101 -10.16 13.19 6.66
CA ASP A 101 -10.23 12.40 5.43
C ASP A 101 -9.76 13.21 4.20
N ALA A 102 -10.13 14.49 4.11
CA ALA A 102 -9.74 15.33 2.98
C ALA A 102 -8.23 15.60 2.97
N TYR A 103 -7.64 15.90 4.12
CA TYR A 103 -6.19 16.07 4.24
C TYR A 103 -5.43 14.78 3.95
N LEU A 104 -5.95 13.62 4.41
CA LEU A 104 -5.34 12.32 4.12
C LEU A 104 -5.38 11.99 2.62
N MET A 105 -6.50 12.29 1.94
CA MET A 105 -6.60 12.12 0.49
C MET A 105 -5.59 13.00 -0.26
N MET A 106 -5.40 14.26 0.16
CA MET A 106 -4.40 15.13 -0.44
C MET A 106 -2.99 14.58 -0.27
N GLY A 107 -2.64 14.16 0.95
CA GLY A 107 -1.35 13.54 1.21
C GLY A 107 -1.12 12.31 0.35
N LYS A 108 -2.12 11.41 0.25
CA LYS A 108 -2.04 10.22 -0.62
C LYS A 108 -1.91 10.57 -2.10
N ALA A 109 -2.67 11.56 -2.60
CA ALA A 109 -2.59 11.96 -4.00
C ALA A 109 -1.20 12.50 -4.34
N PHE A 110 -0.61 13.33 -3.50
CA PHE A 110 0.78 13.81 -3.66
C PHE A 110 1.78 12.67 -3.55
N PHE A 111 1.59 11.72 -2.64
CA PHE A 111 2.43 10.53 -2.52
C PHE A 111 2.48 9.73 -3.83
N TYR A 112 1.31 9.41 -4.41
CA TYR A 112 1.25 8.67 -5.68
C TYR A 112 1.71 9.48 -6.89
N LYS A 113 1.64 10.81 -6.84
CA LYS A 113 2.29 11.71 -7.80
C LYS A 113 3.81 11.75 -7.63
N GLN A 114 4.35 11.09 -6.60
CA GLN A 114 5.76 11.12 -6.21
C GLN A 114 6.27 12.51 -5.78
N ASP A 115 5.36 13.40 -5.38
CA ASP A 115 5.69 14.65 -4.69
C ASP A 115 5.69 14.40 -3.17
N TYR A 116 6.73 13.69 -2.73
CA TYR A 116 6.82 13.24 -1.34
C TYR A 116 6.92 14.41 -0.35
N SER A 117 7.52 15.52 -0.76
CA SER A 117 7.64 16.71 0.09
C SER A 117 6.27 17.33 0.38
N GLN A 118 5.40 17.45 -0.62
CA GLN A 118 4.03 17.90 -0.39
C GLN A 118 3.22 16.87 0.41
N ALA A 119 3.35 15.58 0.09
CA ALA A 119 2.67 14.52 0.83
C ALA A 119 2.98 14.59 2.33
N GLN A 120 4.25 14.72 2.69
CA GLN A 120 4.70 14.86 4.08
C GLN A 120 4.06 16.04 4.80
N ARG A 121 3.90 17.20 4.16
CA ARG A 121 3.26 18.38 4.77
C ARG A 121 1.83 18.06 5.23
N TYR A 122 1.07 17.30 4.43
CA TYR A 122 -0.29 16.91 4.79
C TYR A 122 -0.31 15.84 5.87
N PHE A 123 0.61 14.88 5.84
CA PHE A 123 0.69 13.86 6.90
C PHE A 123 1.13 14.45 8.23
N PHE A 124 2.08 15.38 8.26
CA PHE A 124 2.44 16.15 9.46
C PHE A 124 1.28 16.99 10.00
N TYR A 125 0.52 17.63 9.10
CA TYR A 125 -0.64 18.40 9.51
C TYR A 125 -1.68 17.52 10.21
N ILE A 126 -1.93 16.32 9.71
CA ILE A 126 -2.85 15.35 10.33
C ILE A 126 -2.35 14.95 11.69
N ASP A 127 -1.07 14.59 11.82
CA ASP A 127 -0.48 14.20 13.11
C ASP A 127 -0.61 15.30 14.17
N ALA A 128 -0.44 16.56 13.77
CA ALA A 128 -0.48 17.70 14.67
C ALA A 128 -1.91 18.14 15.04
N GLN A 129 -2.90 18.02 14.15
CA GLN A 129 -4.21 18.65 14.31
C GLN A 129 -5.34 17.68 14.65
N TYR A 130 -5.21 16.39 14.31
CA TYR A 130 -6.27 15.42 14.48
C TYR A 130 -5.89 14.36 15.51
N PRO A 131 -6.55 14.37 16.69
CA PRO A 131 -6.29 13.40 17.73
C PRO A 131 -6.93 12.03 17.45
N ASP A 132 -7.68 11.88 16.35
CA ASP A 132 -8.30 10.61 15.99
C ASP A 132 -7.21 9.59 15.68
N TRP A 133 -7.21 8.56 16.48
CA TRP A 133 -6.13 7.62 16.59
C TRP A 133 -5.83 6.87 15.29
N GLY A 134 -6.79 6.30 14.60
CA GLY A 134 -6.52 5.46 13.42
C GLY A 134 -6.02 6.22 12.20
N LEU A 135 -6.39 7.49 12.07
CA LEU A 135 -5.98 8.35 10.97
C LEU A 135 -4.57 8.91 11.19
N ARG A 136 -4.26 9.22 12.43
CA ARG A 136 -2.96 9.74 12.83
C ARG A 136 -1.84 8.73 12.59
N GLU A 137 -2.04 7.48 12.99
CA GLU A 137 -1.10 6.40 12.76
C GLU A 137 -0.97 6.08 11.27
N GLU A 138 -2.06 6.06 10.52
CA GLU A 138 -2.02 5.89 9.06
C GLU A 138 -1.18 7.01 8.40
N ALA A 139 -1.36 8.25 8.82
CA ALA A 139 -0.58 9.38 8.31
C ALA A 139 0.91 9.28 8.65
N LYS A 140 1.25 8.85 9.88
CA LYS A 140 2.66 8.63 10.28
C LYS A 140 3.31 7.51 9.46
N ILE A 141 2.64 6.39 9.24
CA ILE A 141 3.15 5.29 8.40
C ILE A 141 3.41 5.80 6.97
N LEU A 142 2.46 6.54 6.40
CA LEU A 142 2.64 7.11 5.06
C LEU A 142 3.77 8.15 5.01
N ASN A 143 4.00 8.88 6.11
CA ASN A 143 5.13 9.78 6.23
C ASN A 143 6.48 9.04 6.28
N ALA A 144 6.55 7.91 7.01
CA ALA A 144 7.72 7.03 7.00
C ALA A 144 8.01 6.51 5.58
N ARG A 145 6.98 6.10 4.84
CA ARG A 145 7.13 5.69 3.44
C ARG A 145 7.59 6.84 2.53
N CYS A 146 7.13 8.08 2.75
CA CYS A 146 7.69 9.24 2.03
C CYS A 146 9.18 9.40 2.31
N ALA A 147 9.62 9.24 3.55
CA ALA A 147 11.03 9.31 3.94
C ALA A 147 11.85 8.20 3.25
N LEU A 148 11.35 6.96 3.21
CA LEU A 148 11.97 5.85 2.47
C LEU A 148 12.16 6.18 0.98
N ARG A 149 11.13 6.71 0.32
CA ARG A 149 11.20 7.10 -1.10
C ARG A 149 12.20 8.23 -1.37
N GLN A 150 12.50 9.05 -0.36
CA GLN A 150 13.51 10.10 -0.41
C GLN A 150 14.89 9.64 0.11
N LYS A 151 15.02 8.34 0.48
CA LYS A 151 16.23 7.74 1.04
C LYS A 151 16.65 8.34 2.41
N TYR A 152 15.70 8.91 3.15
CA TYR A 152 15.89 9.37 4.54
C TYR A 152 15.63 8.22 5.51
N TYR A 153 16.47 7.18 5.46
CA TYR A 153 16.26 5.90 6.15
C TYR A 153 16.14 6.07 7.67
N SER A 154 17.05 6.77 8.31
CA SER A 154 16.98 7.03 9.77
C SER A 154 15.69 7.73 10.18
N ARG A 155 15.17 8.65 9.35
CA ARG A 155 13.90 9.31 9.63
C ARG A 155 12.72 8.35 9.47
N ALA A 156 12.77 7.49 8.45
CA ALA A 156 11.74 6.48 8.25
C ALA A 156 11.67 5.51 9.43
N GLN A 157 12.81 5.02 9.89
CA GLN A 157 12.90 4.15 11.06
C GLN A 157 12.34 4.82 12.31
N THR A 158 12.80 6.04 12.65
CA THR A 158 12.27 6.78 13.79
C THR A 158 10.74 6.86 13.78
N LEU A 159 10.13 7.15 12.61
CA LEU A 159 8.68 7.23 12.48
C LEU A 159 8.00 5.86 12.68
N LEU A 160 8.60 4.77 12.20
CA LEU A 160 8.08 3.42 12.40
C LEU A 160 8.17 3.00 13.87
N ASP A 161 9.29 3.32 14.53
CA ASP A 161 9.50 3.02 15.95
C ASP A 161 8.51 3.80 16.85
N GLU A 162 8.24 5.07 16.53
CA GLU A 162 7.23 5.87 17.23
C GLU A 162 5.82 5.30 17.14
N ILE A 163 5.49 4.58 16.06
CA ILE A 163 4.16 4.03 15.83
C ILE A 163 4.02 2.63 16.41
N TYR A 164 5.10 1.88 16.51
CA TYR A 164 5.12 0.47 16.91
C TYR A 164 4.26 0.17 18.16
N PRO A 165 4.38 0.89 19.29
CA PRO A 165 3.59 0.63 20.49
C PRO A 165 2.07 0.73 20.23
N TYR A 166 1.66 1.66 19.38
CA TYR A 166 0.24 1.90 19.07
C TYR A 166 -0.35 0.83 18.15
N VAL A 167 0.46 0.25 17.26
CA VAL A 167 0.03 -0.85 16.37
C VAL A 167 -0.12 -2.13 17.17
N GLN A 168 0.80 -2.41 18.10
CA GLN A 168 0.73 -3.62 18.96
C GLN A 168 -0.50 -3.64 19.86
N ASP A 169 -0.88 -2.50 20.42
CA ASP A 169 -2.02 -2.41 21.35
C ASP A 169 -3.39 -2.53 20.68
N LYS A 170 -3.46 -2.38 19.36
CA LYS A 170 -4.74 -2.23 18.68
C LYS A 170 -4.96 -3.22 17.55
N LYS A 171 -6.13 -3.86 17.59
CA LYS A 171 -6.56 -4.91 16.66
C LYS A 171 -7.09 -4.39 15.31
N SER A 172 -6.51 -3.32 14.75
CA SER A 172 -6.88 -2.82 13.43
C SER A 172 -6.11 -3.55 12.34
N LYS A 173 -6.73 -4.58 11.74
CA LYS A 173 -6.10 -5.35 10.63
C LYS A 173 -5.59 -4.47 9.49
N LYS A 174 -6.32 -3.39 9.16
CA LYS A 174 -5.91 -2.46 8.10
C LYS A 174 -4.63 -1.72 8.48
N LEU A 175 -4.56 -1.22 9.72
CA LEU A 175 -3.41 -0.45 10.19
C LEU A 175 -2.19 -1.35 10.38
N ASN A 176 -2.38 -2.54 10.98
CA ASN A 176 -1.32 -3.53 11.14
C ASN A 176 -0.73 -3.93 9.79
N LEU A 177 -1.58 -4.28 8.81
CA LEU A 177 -1.13 -4.60 7.46
C LEU A 177 -0.32 -3.46 6.82
N LEU A 178 -0.76 -2.22 6.99
CA LEU A 178 -0.06 -1.06 6.45
C LEU A 178 1.29 -0.84 7.13
N TYR A 179 1.35 -1.03 8.46
CA TYR A 179 2.57 -0.93 9.24
C TYR A 179 3.57 -2.03 8.88
N ASP A 180 3.12 -3.30 8.93
CA ASP A 180 3.95 -4.45 8.60
C ASP A 180 4.58 -4.30 7.22
N ALA A 181 3.77 -3.93 6.22
CA ALA A 181 4.25 -3.69 4.87
C ALA A 181 5.24 -2.49 4.76
N ALA A 182 5.11 -1.47 5.62
CA ALA A 182 6.07 -0.37 5.65
C ALA A 182 7.40 -0.77 6.30
N VAL A 183 7.37 -1.63 7.32
CA VAL A 183 8.58 -2.24 7.92
C VAL A 183 9.27 -3.14 6.90
N VAL A 184 8.52 -3.95 6.16
CA VAL A 184 9.07 -4.74 5.04
C VAL A 184 9.71 -3.81 4.00
N GLU A 185 9.03 -2.73 3.58
CA GLU A 185 9.59 -1.78 2.62
C GLU A 185 10.91 -1.20 3.11
N TYR A 186 11.01 -0.86 4.41
CA TYR A 186 12.26 -0.39 5.01
C TYR A 186 13.36 -1.46 4.88
N ASN A 187 13.10 -2.66 5.36
CA ASN A 187 14.12 -3.74 5.42
C ASN A 187 14.55 -4.25 4.03
N LEU A 188 13.74 -4.04 2.99
CA LEU A 188 14.11 -4.37 1.60
C LEU A 188 14.83 -3.23 0.87
N THR A 189 14.83 -2.00 1.40
CA THR A 189 15.36 -0.83 0.67
C THR A 189 16.47 -0.08 1.41
N ALA A 190 16.50 -0.11 2.72
CA ALA A 190 17.52 0.56 3.51
C ALA A 190 18.86 -0.19 3.44
N PRO A 191 20.01 0.52 3.49
CA PRO A 191 21.33 -0.10 3.46
C PRO A 191 21.59 -1.02 4.66
N ASP A 192 20.95 -0.74 5.79
CA ASP A 192 21.02 -1.49 7.06
C ASP A 192 19.78 -2.41 7.24
N GLY A 193 19.03 -2.62 6.17
CA GLY A 193 17.83 -3.45 6.20
C GLY A 193 18.15 -4.92 6.39
N ASP A 194 17.27 -5.61 7.15
CA ASP A 194 17.39 -7.00 7.55
C ASP A 194 16.32 -7.86 6.87
N LYS A 195 16.75 -8.90 6.15
CA LYS A 195 15.85 -9.81 5.43
C LYS A 195 15.06 -10.72 6.37
N GLU A 196 15.61 -11.09 7.51
CA GLU A 196 14.91 -11.94 8.49
C GLU A 196 13.78 -11.15 9.14
N ILE A 197 14.01 -9.87 9.45
CA ILE A 197 12.96 -8.95 9.91
C ILE A 197 11.89 -8.77 8.81
N ALA A 198 12.30 -8.63 7.55
CA ALA A 198 11.35 -8.55 6.44
C ALA A 198 10.48 -9.81 6.32
N ILE A 199 11.04 -11.00 6.51
CA ILE A 199 10.30 -12.28 6.54
C ILE A 199 9.29 -12.28 7.68
N GLU A 200 9.70 -11.94 8.91
CA GLU A 200 8.83 -11.91 10.08
C GLU A 200 7.61 -11.01 9.84
N TYR A 201 7.83 -9.77 9.41
CA TYR A 201 6.75 -8.81 9.15
C TYR A 201 5.88 -9.16 7.94
N LEU A 202 6.42 -9.85 6.93
CA LEU A 202 5.59 -10.40 5.83
C LEU A 202 4.65 -11.49 6.33
N LEU A 203 5.13 -12.38 7.20
CA LEU A 203 4.31 -13.43 7.80
C LEU A 203 3.21 -12.83 8.69
N ASP A 204 3.50 -11.76 9.43
CA ASP A 204 2.51 -11.05 10.24
C ASP A 204 1.50 -10.29 9.36
N ALA A 205 1.95 -9.63 8.30
CA ALA A 205 1.09 -8.99 7.32
C ALA A 205 0.08 -9.98 6.70
N LEU A 206 0.48 -11.21 6.40
CA LEU A 206 -0.41 -12.24 5.88
C LEU A 206 -1.52 -12.63 6.85
N LYS A 207 -1.30 -12.58 8.17
CA LYS A 207 -2.33 -12.84 9.21
C LYS A 207 -3.46 -11.82 9.16
N ASN A 208 -3.18 -10.61 8.65
CA ASN A 208 -4.15 -9.51 8.50
C ASN A 208 -5.06 -9.66 7.27
N ARG A 209 -4.99 -10.76 6.53
CA ARG A 209 -5.82 -11.12 5.37
C ARG A 209 -5.79 -10.04 4.26
N PRO A 210 -4.63 -9.77 3.66
CA PRO A 210 -4.52 -8.85 2.53
C PRO A 210 -5.38 -9.29 1.35
N LYS A 211 -5.69 -8.35 0.44
CA LYS A 211 -6.34 -8.67 -0.83
C LYS A 211 -5.51 -9.67 -1.63
N LYS A 212 -6.17 -10.47 -2.50
CA LYS A 212 -5.56 -11.58 -3.23
C LYS A 212 -4.24 -11.20 -3.92
N ASP A 213 -4.23 -10.12 -4.70
CA ASP A 213 -3.05 -9.75 -5.49
C ASP A 213 -1.88 -9.32 -4.59
N PHE A 214 -2.16 -8.54 -3.55
CA PHE A 214 -1.13 -8.14 -2.58
C PHE A 214 -0.64 -9.33 -1.74
N ARG A 215 -1.52 -10.28 -1.41
CA ARG A 215 -1.16 -11.54 -0.74
C ARG A 215 -0.24 -12.39 -1.60
N ASN A 216 -0.54 -12.53 -2.89
CA ASN A 216 0.30 -13.27 -3.82
C ASN A 216 1.69 -12.64 -3.94
N ARG A 217 1.75 -11.32 -4.01
CA ARG A 217 3.01 -10.58 -4.01
C ARG A 217 3.82 -10.83 -2.75
N MET A 218 3.19 -10.82 -1.56
CA MET A 218 3.85 -11.15 -0.29
C MET A 218 4.40 -12.57 -0.27
N HIS A 219 3.62 -13.55 -0.75
CA HIS A 219 4.11 -14.91 -0.86
C HIS A 219 5.27 -15.03 -1.84
N PHE A 220 5.22 -14.34 -2.98
CA PHE A 220 6.32 -14.36 -3.94
C PHE A 220 7.61 -13.79 -3.33
N ILE A 221 7.52 -12.64 -2.64
CA ILE A 221 8.66 -12.01 -1.94
C ILE A 221 9.19 -12.93 -0.85
N LEU A 222 8.32 -13.58 -0.07
CA LEU A 222 8.75 -14.56 0.93
C LEU A 222 9.52 -15.73 0.30
N GLY A 223 9.04 -16.27 -0.81
CA GLY A 223 9.76 -17.28 -1.57
C GLY A 223 11.17 -16.81 -1.93
N GLN A 224 11.27 -15.61 -2.53
CA GLN A 224 12.57 -15.03 -2.91
C GLN A 224 13.49 -14.74 -1.71
N LEU A 225 12.94 -14.30 -0.58
CA LEU A 225 13.73 -14.06 0.63
C LEU A 225 14.26 -15.36 1.20
N TYR A 226 13.43 -16.41 1.28
CA TYR A 226 13.88 -17.75 1.73
C TYR A 226 14.94 -18.36 0.80
N GLU A 227 14.91 -18.08 -0.51
CA GLU A 227 16.01 -18.43 -1.42
C GLU A 227 17.33 -17.77 -1.00
N THR A 228 17.28 -16.49 -0.58
CA THR A 228 18.51 -15.76 -0.21
C THR A 228 19.16 -16.22 1.10
N ILE A 229 18.43 -16.94 1.95
CA ILE A 229 18.92 -17.47 3.23
C ILE A 229 19.07 -19.00 3.21
N ASP A 230 19.03 -19.59 2.00
CA ASP A 230 19.20 -21.03 1.76
C ASP A 230 18.19 -21.94 2.51
N GLU A 231 16.92 -21.51 2.49
CA GLU A 231 15.79 -22.23 3.08
C GLU A 231 14.82 -22.73 1.98
N PRO A 232 15.24 -23.69 1.13
CA PRO A 232 14.51 -24.07 -0.09
C PRO A 232 13.11 -24.62 0.20
N LYS A 233 12.92 -25.32 1.31
CA LYS A 233 11.61 -25.87 1.70
C LYS A 233 10.59 -24.78 2.00
N ASN A 234 11.00 -23.73 2.69
CA ASN A 234 10.14 -22.58 2.96
C ASN A 234 9.88 -21.79 1.68
N ALA A 235 10.88 -21.59 0.84
CA ALA A 235 10.72 -20.96 -0.47
C ALA A 235 9.66 -21.69 -1.32
N GLN A 236 9.77 -23.03 -1.45
CA GLN A 236 8.79 -23.86 -2.17
C GLN A 236 7.36 -23.69 -1.64
N GLN A 237 7.17 -23.67 -0.32
CA GLN A 237 5.84 -23.47 0.27
C GLN A 237 5.20 -22.17 -0.19
N HIS A 238 5.95 -21.09 -0.24
CA HIS A 238 5.46 -19.79 -0.62
C HIS A 238 5.20 -19.67 -2.14
N PHE A 239 6.07 -20.20 -2.99
CA PHE A 239 5.81 -20.25 -4.44
C PHE A 239 4.59 -21.12 -4.77
N LEU A 240 4.42 -22.25 -4.07
CA LEU A 240 3.20 -23.06 -4.19
C LEU A 240 1.92 -22.31 -3.76
N ALA A 241 2.00 -21.49 -2.73
CA ALA A 241 0.86 -20.66 -2.31
C ALA A 241 0.49 -19.66 -3.41
N VAL A 242 1.47 -19.09 -4.12
CA VAL A 242 1.25 -18.24 -5.30
C VAL A 242 0.56 -19.04 -6.40
N ILE A 243 1.12 -20.16 -6.82
CA ILE A 243 0.60 -21.01 -7.92
C ILE A 243 -0.85 -21.42 -7.65
N LYS A 244 -1.16 -21.90 -6.44
CA LYS A 244 -2.50 -22.35 -6.03
C LYS A 244 -3.55 -21.22 -6.03
N SER A 245 -3.12 -19.96 -5.97
CA SER A 245 -4.02 -18.83 -5.93
C SER A 245 -4.51 -18.37 -7.30
N THR A 246 -4.04 -18.98 -8.40
CA THR A 246 -4.32 -18.56 -9.78
C THR A 246 -4.02 -17.06 -9.99
N PRO A 247 -2.75 -16.64 -9.92
CA PRO A 247 -2.30 -15.26 -10.14
C PRO A 247 -2.27 -14.95 -11.65
N PRO A 248 -1.90 -13.72 -12.06
CA PRO A 248 -1.56 -13.43 -13.46
C PRO A 248 -0.49 -14.39 -13.99
N TYR A 249 -0.57 -14.73 -15.28
CA TYR A 249 0.28 -15.74 -15.91
C TYR A 249 1.79 -15.54 -15.65
N SER A 250 2.29 -14.30 -15.81
CA SER A 250 3.71 -14.00 -15.60
C SER A 250 4.20 -14.34 -14.18
N MET A 251 3.36 -14.07 -13.17
CA MET A 251 3.68 -14.42 -11.77
C MET A 251 3.60 -15.93 -11.54
N GLU A 252 2.61 -16.60 -12.14
CA GLU A 252 2.42 -18.05 -12.04
C GLU A 252 3.61 -18.80 -12.66
N PHE A 253 3.97 -18.42 -13.90
CA PHE A 253 5.12 -19.00 -14.61
C PHE A 253 6.41 -18.83 -13.80
N SER A 254 6.69 -17.59 -13.36
CA SER A 254 7.89 -17.31 -12.57
C SER A 254 7.90 -18.07 -11.24
N ALA A 255 6.75 -18.19 -10.57
CA ALA A 255 6.67 -18.97 -9.32
C ALA A 255 6.98 -20.45 -9.54
N ARG A 256 6.60 -21.06 -10.68
CA ARG A 256 6.96 -22.45 -11.02
C ARG A 256 8.45 -22.57 -11.33
N MET A 257 9.05 -21.60 -12.02
CA MET A 257 10.50 -21.59 -12.28
C MET A 257 11.30 -21.50 -10.97
N HIS A 258 10.92 -20.60 -10.07
CA HIS A 258 11.51 -20.50 -8.74
C HIS A 258 11.28 -21.77 -7.90
N LEU A 259 10.10 -22.39 -7.99
CA LEU A 259 9.83 -23.67 -7.32
C LEU A 259 10.84 -24.74 -7.73
N ALA A 260 11.15 -24.83 -9.03
CA ALA A 260 12.12 -25.79 -9.55
C ALA A 260 13.56 -25.48 -9.10
N SER A 261 13.94 -24.20 -9.09
CA SER A 261 15.26 -23.74 -8.66
C SER A 261 15.53 -24.06 -7.17
N ASN A 262 14.48 -24.25 -6.38
CA ASN A 262 14.54 -24.57 -4.96
C ASN A 262 14.44 -26.07 -4.67
N TYR A 263 14.93 -26.91 -5.56
CA TYR A 263 14.99 -28.35 -5.30
C TYR A 263 15.86 -28.65 -4.07
N ASP A 264 15.28 -29.30 -3.05
CA ASP A 264 15.93 -29.59 -1.76
C ASP A 264 16.60 -30.95 -1.68
N GLY A 265 16.71 -31.68 -2.81
CA GLY A 265 17.30 -33.00 -2.88
C GLY A 265 16.36 -34.15 -2.48
N THR A 266 15.15 -33.88 -1.99
CA THR A 266 14.19 -34.89 -1.56
C THR A 266 13.35 -35.45 -2.71
N GLN A 267 12.85 -36.71 -2.55
CA GLN A 267 11.93 -37.30 -3.52
C GLN A 267 10.58 -36.57 -3.54
N GLU A 268 10.13 -36.03 -2.40
CA GLU A 268 8.90 -35.24 -2.30
C GLU A 268 9.01 -33.95 -3.11
N SER A 269 10.11 -33.20 -2.97
CA SER A 269 10.38 -32.01 -3.74
C SER A 269 10.46 -32.34 -5.24
N LYS A 270 11.15 -33.39 -5.62
CA LYS A 270 11.23 -33.83 -7.02
C LYS A 270 9.86 -34.16 -7.61
N ALA A 271 9.04 -34.93 -6.91
CA ALA A 271 7.71 -35.30 -7.36
C ALA A 271 6.80 -34.08 -7.49
N LEU A 272 6.92 -33.13 -6.57
CA LEU A 272 6.17 -31.88 -6.60
C LEU A 272 6.54 -31.04 -7.83
N ILE A 273 7.83 -30.84 -8.08
CA ILE A 273 8.34 -30.09 -9.22
C ILE A 273 7.85 -30.71 -10.53
N ILE A 274 8.05 -32.02 -10.71
CA ILE A 274 7.59 -32.76 -11.90
C ILE A 274 6.08 -32.52 -12.11
N LYS A 275 5.27 -32.71 -11.08
CA LYS A 275 3.82 -32.48 -11.16
C LYS A 275 3.43 -31.09 -11.63
N GLU A 276 4.14 -30.04 -11.16
CA GLU A 276 3.83 -28.67 -11.57
C GLU A 276 4.32 -28.38 -13.01
N PHE A 277 5.42 -28.99 -13.43
CA PHE A 277 5.87 -28.88 -14.83
C PHE A 277 4.98 -29.66 -15.80
N ASP A 278 4.54 -30.88 -15.45
CA ASP A 278 3.58 -31.64 -16.27
C ASP A 278 2.31 -30.82 -16.54
N LYS A 279 1.78 -30.14 -15.52
CA LYS A 279 0.66 -29.21 -15.70
C LYS A 279 0.99 -28.06 -16.64
N MET A 280 2.21 -27.51 -16.58
CA MET A 280 2.61 -26.45 -17.51
C MET A 280 2.65 -26.94 -18.96
N LEU A 281 3.11 -28.16 -19.19
CA LEU A 281 3.17 -28.73 -20.53
C LEU A 281 1.78 -29.02 -21.11
N GLU A 282 0.78 -29.33 -20.27
CA GLU A 282 -0.60 -29.55 -20.67
C GLU A 282 -1.35 -28.24 -21.01
N GLU A 283 -0.87 -27.09 -20.55
CA GLU A 283 -1.52 -25.80 -20.77
C GLU A 283 -1.14 -25.19 -22.13
N GLU A 284 -2.10 -25.05 -23.07
CA GLU A 284 -1.88 -24.46 -24.41
C GLU A 284 -1.15 -23.12 -24.41
N LYS A 285 -1.36 -22.30 -23.37
CA LYS A 285 -0.70 -20.99 -23.21
C LYS A 285 0.83 -21.07 -23.06
N ASN A 286 1.37 -22.26 -22.80
CA ASN A 286 2.81 -22.52 -22.61
C ASN A 286 3.47 -23.09 -23.87
N ASN A 287 2.73 -23.33 -24.95
CA ASN A 287 3.28 -23.95 -26.17
C ASN A 287 4.45 -23.17 -26.78
N ASP A 288 4.47 -21.84 -26.62
CA ASP A 288 5.54 -20.96 -27.12
C ASP A 288 6.78 -20.93 -26.19
N TYR A 289 6.75 -21.61 -25.05
CA TYR A 289 7.80 -21.61 -24.02
C TYR A 289 8.32 -23.00 -23.66
N GLN A 290 8.00 -24.01 -24.46
CA GLN A 290 8.38 -25.41 -24.20
C GLN A 290 9.90 -25.68 -24.29
N ASP A 291 10.64 -24.75 -24.82
CA ASP A 291 12.11 -24.81 -24.96
C ASP A 291 12.86 -24.19 -23.75
N GLN A 292 12.18 -23.59 -22.82
CA GLN A 292 12.73 -23.00 -21.57
C GLN A 292 12.59 -23.94 -20.39
#